data_d9302b9de534b4c025883baa7713cd1e
#
_entry.id   d9302b9de534b4c025883baa7713cd1e
#
_cell.length_a   1.000
_cell.length_b   1.000
_cell.length_c   1.000
_cell.angle_alpha   90.00
_cell.angle_beta   90.00
_cell.angle_gamma   90.00
#
_symmetry.space_group_name_H-M   'P 1'
#
loop_
_entity.id
_entity.type
_entity.pdbx_description
1 polymer ?
#
loop_
_entity_poly.entity_id
_entity_poly.type
_entity_poly.pdbx_seq_one_letter_code
_entity_poly.pdbx_strand_id
1 'polypeptide(L)'
;IDRSLTVENLLNFSPYNSDPLKQEFIHRIIKYIFKNLTYDEFIGKGYSEYKVLQIRDKTDAYLQGMRGYLITDYEIMSVRGVISSTNPGTRNINIRTMIMPIGTTERYEVSKTVNV
;
A
#
# COMPACT_ATOMS: atom_id res chain seq x y z
N ILE A 1 -9.98 14.61 -5.07
CA ILE A 1 -10.84 13.54 -4.52
C ILE A 1 -9.96 12.41 -4.04
N ASP A 2 -10.12 12.03 -2.79
CA ASP A 2 -9.40 10.91 -2.21
C ASP A 2 -10.18 9.61 -2.48
N ARG A 3 -9.43 8.54 -2.76
CA ARG A 3 -9.99 7.21 -3.00
C ARG A 3 -9.27 6.19 -2.13
N SER A 4 -10.03 5.22 -1.62
CA SER A 4 -9.47 4.15 -0.80
C SER A 4 -9.39 2.86 -1.60
N LEU A 5 -8.21 2.21 -1.56
CA LEU A 5 -7.94 0.98 -2.28
C LEU A 5 -7.21 0.00 -1.37
N THR A 6 -7.44 -1.29 -1.58
CA THR A 6 -6.60 -2.33 -1.02
C THR A 6 -5.77 -2.94 -2.14
N VAL A 7 -4.66 -3.58 -1.78
CA VAL A 7 -3.83 -4.25 -2.77
C VAL A 7 -4.64 -5.34 -3.49
N GLU A 8 -5.47 -6.06 -2.76
CA GLU A 8 -6.33 -7.11 -3.31
C GLU A 8 -7.32 -6.53 -4.32
N ASN A 9 -7.91 -5.39 -4.03
CA ASN A 9 -8.84 -4.72 -4.94
C ASN A 9 -8.14 -4.25 -6.21
N LEU A 10 -6.88 -3.80 -6.10
CA LEU A 10 -6.10 -3.41 -7.27
C LEU A 10 -5.85 -4.58 -8.22
N LEU A 11 -5.63 -5.76 -7.68
CA LEU A 11 -5.39 -6.95 -8.50
C LEU A 11 -6.62 -7.34 -9.32
N ASN A 12 -7.82 -7.02 -8.82
CA ASN A 12 -9.08 -7.38 -9.44
C ASN A 12 -9.80 -6.18 -10.06
N PHE A 13 -9.10 -5.08 -10.23
CA PHE A 13 -9.69 -3.85 -10.74
C PHE A 13 -10.17 -4.01 -12.18
N SER A 14 -11.38 -3.54 -12.44
CA SER A 14 -11.96 -3.46 -13.77
C SER A 14 -12.42 -2.02 -14.02
N PRO A 15 -11.81 -1.30 -14.97
CA PRO A 15 -12.16 0.09 -15.21
C PRO A 15 -13.48 0.20 -15.97
N TYR A 16 -14.45 0.90 -15.37
CA TYR A 16 -15.73 1.20 -16.00
C TYR A 16 -16.22 2.61 -15.66
N ASN A 17 -15.28 3.49 -15.36
CA ASN A 17 -15.57 4.89 -15.07
C ASN A 17 -15.66 5.72 -16.35
N SER A 18 -16.08 6.98 -16.22
CA SER A 18 -16.22 7.91 -17.34
C SER A 18 -14.92 8.17 -18.10
N ASP A 19 -13.77 7.95 -17.45
CA ASP A 19 -12.45 8.03 -18.08
C ASP A 19 -11.66 6.77 -17.80
N PRO A 20 -12.02 5.66 -18.47
CA PRO A 20 -11.40 4.36 -18.17
C PRO A 20 -9.91 4.30 -18.52
N LEU A 21 -9.46 5.02 -19.54
CA LEU A 21 -8.05 5.00 -19.92
C LEU A 21 -7.17 5.67 -18.87
N LYS A 22 -7.59 6.82 -18.35
CA LYS A 22 -6.88 7.54 -17.32
C LYS A 22 -6.87 6.72 -16.01
N GLN A 23 -8.01 6.17 -15.63
CA GLN A 23 -8.12 5.34 -14.44
C GLN A 23 -7.25 4.10 -14.55
N GLU A 24 -7.24 3.45 -15.70
CA GLU A 24 -6.40 2.29 -15.93
C GLU A 24 -4.92 2.63 -15.79
N PHE A 25 -4.48 3.74 -16.37
CA PHE A 25 -3.11 4.19 -16.28
C PHE A 25 -2.68 4.42 -14.83
N ILE A 26 -3.52 5.13 -14.06
CA ILE A 26 -3.25 5.41 -12.65
C ILE A 26 -3.18 4.12 -11.84
N HIS A 27 -4.12 3.20 -12.07
CA HIS A 27 -4.14 1.93 -11.34
C HIS A 27 -2.94 1.05 -11.71
N ARG A 28 -2.45 1.13 -12.93
CA ARG A 28 -1.22 0.43 -13.32
C ARG A 28 -0.01 0.95 -12.57
N ILE A 29 0.10 2.26 -12.39
CA ILE A 29 1.18 2.85 -11.61
C ILE A 29 1.12 2.36 -10.16
N ILE A 30 -0.05 2.43 -9.54
CA ILE A 30 -0.24 2.01 -8.15
C ILE A 30 0.08 0.52 -8.01
N LYS A 31 -0.45 -0.29 -8.92
CA LYS A 31 -0.22 -1.74 -8.93
C LYS A 31 1.25 -2.07 -9.07
N TYR A 32 1.96 -1.39 -9.95
CA TYR A 32 3.40 -1.57 -10.14
C TYR A 32 4.16 -1.26 -8.85
N ILE A 33 3.86 -0.13 -8.21
CA ILE A 33 4.52 0.27 -6.97
C ILE A 33 4.35 -0.80 -5.91
N PHE A 34 3.11 -1.22 -5.65
CA PHE A 34 2.82 -2.13 -4.55
C PHE A 34 3.10 -3.60 -4.86
N LYS A 35 3.22 -3.96 -6.14
CA LYS A 35 3.69 -5.28 -6.53
C LYS A 35 5.17 -5.48 -6.23
N ASN A 36 5.95 -4.42 -6.37
CA ASN A 36 7.39 -4.48 -6.14
C ASN A 36 7.79 -4.18 -4.70
N LEU A 37 6.88 -3.66 -3.89
CA LEU A 37 7.10 -3.46 -2.47
C LEU A 37 6.66 -4.72 -1.72
N THR A 38 7.62 -5.56 -1.38
CA THR A 38 7.36 -6.82 -0.69
C THR A 38 7.86 -6.78 0.74
N TYR A 39 7.28 -7.63 1.57
CA TYR A 39 7.63 -7.73 2.99
C TYR A 39 7.98 -9.17 3.36
N ASP A 40 8.55 -9.91 2.41
CA ASP A 40 8.82 -11.34 2.54
C ASP A 40 9.69 -11.66 3.74
N GLU A 41 10.64 -10.78 4.08
CA GLU A 41 11.51 -10.96 5.23
C GLU A 41 10.79 -10.94 6.58
N PHE A 42 9.55 -10.45 6.61
CA PHE A 42 8.75 -10.39 7.84
C PHE A 42 7.70 -11.48 7.94
N ILE A 43 7.43 -12.19 6.86
CA ILE A 43 6.37 -13.20 6.82
C ILE A 43 6.76 -14.39 7.68
N GLY A 44 5.84 -14.83 8.54
CA GLY A 44 6.04 -15.98 9.41
C GLY A 44 6.95 -15.77 10.60
N LYS A 45 7.35 -14.53 10.89
CA LYS A 45 8.29 -14.21 11.96
C LYS A 45 7.61 -13.83 13.28
N GLY A 46 6.30 -13.70 13.28
CA GLY A 46 5.52 -13.27 14.43
C GLY A 46 5.49 -11.75 14.60
N TYR A 47 4.54 -11.29 15.37
CA TYR A 47 4.34 -9.86 15.61
C TYR A 47 5.32 -9.31 16.65
N SER A 48 5.83 -8.11 16.43
CA SER A 48 6.53 -7.32 17.43
C SER A 48 6.44 -5.83 17.07
N GLU A 49 6.53 -4.96 18.08
CA GLU A 49 6.54 -3.52 17.87
C GLU A 49 7.77 -3.09 17.05
N TYR A 50 8.88 -3.79 17.22
CA TYR A 50 10.08 -3.51 16.43
C TYR A 50 9.84 -3.76 14.94
N LYS A 51 9.11 -4.81 14.59
CA LYS A 51 8.76 -5.09 13.19
C LYS A 51 7.85 -4.04 12.62
N VAL A 52 6.96 -3.47 13.41
CA VAL A 52 6.12 -2.34 12.97
C VAL A 52 7.00 -1.18 12.52
N LEU A 53 8.02 -0.84 13.30
CA LEU A 53 8.96 0.23 12.95
C LEU A 53 9.77 -0.11 11.71
N GLN A 54 10.26 -1.34 11.61
CA GLN A 54 11.02 -1.79 10.45
C GLN A 54 10.20 -1.73 9.15
N ILE A 55 8.95 -2.17 9.22
CA ILE A 55 8.04 -2.13 8.07
C ILE A 55 7.73 -0.70 7.67
N ARG A 56 7.52 0.18 8.65
CA ARG A 56 7.33 1.60 8.39
C ARG A 56 8.53 2.21 7.68
N ASP A 57 9.73 1.95 8.18
CA ASP A 57 10.95 2.48 7.62
C ASP A 57 11.18 1.96 6.19
N LYS A 58 10.92 0.69 5.96
CA LYS A 58 11.04 0.10 4.62
C LYS A 58 10.05 0.74 3.65
N THR A 59 8.82 0.91 4.07
CA THR A 59 7.78 1.52 3.24
C THR A 59 8.13 2.96 2.91
N ASP A 60 8.58 3.72 3.91
CA ASP A 60 8.98 5.10 3.72
C ASP A 60 10.14 5.23 2.75
N ALA A 61 11.19 4.45 2.92
CA ALA A 61 12.35 4.47 2.03
C ALA A 61 11.98 4.12 0.60
N TYR A 62 11.12 3.13 0.42
CA TYR A 62 10.67 2.71 -0.89
C TYR A 62 9.87 3.81 -1.60
N LEU A 63 8.89 4.39 -0.91
CA LEU A 63 8.04 5.44 -1.49
C LEU A 63 8.82 6.73 -1.72
N GLN A 64 9.79 7.03 -0.86
CA GLN A 64 10.69 8.16 -1.06
C GLN A 64 11.46 8.00 -2.37
N GLY A 65 11.92 6.81 -2.70
CA GLY A 65 12.60 6.52 -3.95
C GLY A 65 11.72 6.65 -5.19
N MET A 66 10.40 6.52 -5.02
CA MET A 66 9.44 6.68 -6.12
C MET A 66 9.00 8.12 -6.32
N ARG A 67 9.28 9.00 -5.35
CA ARG A 67 8.88 10.40 -5.40
C ARG A 67 9.62 11.12 -6.52
N GLY A 68 8.87 11.80 -7.37
CA GLY A 68 9.41 12.47 -8.55
C GLY A 68 9.56 11.53 -9.76
N TYR A 69 9.26 10.25 -9.60
CA TYR A 69 9.32 9.26 -10.67
C TYR A 69 7.93 8.72 -11.02
N LEU A 70 7.31 7.98 -10.11
CA LEU A 70 5.97 7.43 -10.32
C LEU A 70 4.91 8.14 -9.48
N ILE A 71 5.30 8.80 -8.42
CA ILE A 71 4.40 9.56 -7.56
C ILE A 71 4.96 10.96 -7.34
N THR A 72 4.07 11.92 -7.09
CA THR A 72 4.47 13.29 -6.73
C THR A 72 4.58 13.47 -5.23
N ASP A 73 3.78 12.74 -4.47
CA ASP A 73 3.79 12.83 -3.02
C ASP A 73 3.22 11.57 -2.40
N TYR A 74 3.50 11.37 -1.11
CA TYR A 74 2.97 10.23 -0.35
C TYR A 74 2.91 10.58 1.13
N GLU A 75 2.13 9.79 1.86
CA GLU A 75 2.08 9.88 3.32
C GLU A 75 1.83 8.48 3.88
N ILE A 76 2.57 8.09 4.90
CA ILE A 76 2.29 6.86 5.63
C ILE A 76 1.30 7.22 6.74
N MET A 77 0.04 6.82 6.56
CA MET A 77 -1.04 7.19 7.48
C MET A 77 -0.97 6.40 8.77
N SER A 78 -0.73 5.10 8.67
CA SER A 78 -0.59 4.25 9.86
C SER A 78 0.13 2.94 9.51
N VAL A 79 0.86 2.43 10.48
CA VAL A 79 1.43 1.07 10.45
C VAL A 79 1.18 0.51 11.84
N ARG A 80 0.35 -0.52 11.93
CA ARG A 80 -0.07 -1.03 13.25
C ARG A 80 -0.42 -2.51 13.20
N GLY A 81 -0.37 -3.13 14.38
CA GLY A 81 -0.85 -4.50 14.54
C GLY A 81 -2.37 -4.58 14.48
N VAL A 82 -2.86 -5.62 13.83
CA VAL A 82 -4.29 -5.92 13.73
C VAL A 82 -4.50 -7.39 14.06
N ILE A 83 -5.66 -7.72 14.61
CA ILE A 83 -6.00 -9.11 14.92
C ILE A 83 -6.19 -9.86 13.61
N SER A 84 -5.56 -11.04 13.50
CA SER A 84 -5.72 -11.90 12.34
C SER A 84 -7.16 -12.42 12.26
N SER A 85 -7.77 -12.32 11.07
CA SER A 85 -9.11 -12.83 10.84
C SER A 85 -9.16 -14.36 10.79
N THR A 86 -8.04 -15.01 10.45
CA THR A 86 -7.95 -16.45 10.30
C THR A 86 -7.39 -17.13 11.55
N ASN A 87 -6.67 -16.40 12.39
CA ASN A 87 -6.08 -16.93 13.63
C ASN A 87 -6.15 -15.87 14.71
N PRO A 88 -7.25 -15.78 15.48
CA PRO A 88 -7.48 -14.71 16.44
C PRO A 88 -6.42 -14.59 17.55
N GLY A 89 -5.63 -15.62 17.78
CA GLY A 89 -4.55 -15.57 18.75
C GLY A 89 -3.30 -14.85 18.27
N THR A 90 -3.25 -14.44 17.01
CA THR A 90 -2.09 -13.78 16.42
C THR A 90 -2.43 -12.39 15.89
N ARG A 91 -1.39 -11.60 15.63
CA ARG A 91 -1.54 -10.29 15.02
C ARG A 91 -0.80 -10.24 13.70
N ASN A 92 -1.37 -9.49 12.76
CA ASN A 92 -0.71 -9.10 11.53
C ASN A 92 -0.39 -7.61 11.60
N ILE A 93 0.31 -7.09 10.60
CA ILE A 93 0.64 -5.67 10.54
C ILE A 93 -0.07 -5.07 9.34
N ASN A 94 -0.90 -4.06 9.60
CA ASN A 94 -1.61 -3.33 8.55
C ASN A 94 -0.90 -2.02 8.27
N ILE A 95 -0.69 -1.73 6.99
CA ILE A 95 -0.05 -0.53 6.51
C ILE A 95 -1.07 0.24 5.69
N ARG A 96 -1.28 1.50 6.04
CA ARG A 96 -2.14 2.41 5.27
C ARG A 96 -1.30 3.56 4.77
N THR A 97 -1.30 3.76 3.46
CA THR A 97 -0.56 4.83 2.81
C THR A 97 -1.48 5.65 1.94
N MET A 98 -1.14 6.93 1.79
CA MET A 98 -1.77 7.83 0.85
C MET A 98 -0.73 8.16 -0.21
N ILE A 99 -1.05 7.99 -1.48
CA ILE A 99 -0.15 8.35 -2.57
C ILE A 99 -0.86 9.21 -3.59
N MET A 100 -0.08 10.09 -4.21
CA MET A 100 -0.53 10.92 -5.34
C MET A 100 0.28 10.50 -6.56
N PRO A 101 -0.31 9.68 -7.46
CA PRO A 101 0.39 9.25 -8.67
C PRO A 101 0.77 10.44 -9.56
N ILE A 102 1.85 10.29 -10.31
CA ILE A 102 2.28 11.31 -11.25
C ILE A 102 1.22 11.53 -12.33
N GLY A 103 1.04 12.78 -12.75
CA GLY A 103 0.05 13.12 -13.77
C GLY A 103 -1.37 13.29 -13.25
N THR A 104 -1.58 13.24 -11.94
CA THR A 104 -2.90 13.47 -11.33
C THR A 104 -2.76 14.32 -10.06
N THR A 105 -3.84 14.97 -9.67
CA THR A 105 -3.96 15.66 -8.38
C THR A 105 -4.79 14.84 -7.39
N GLU A 106 -5.27 13.68 -7.79
CA GLU A 106 -6.03 12.80 -6.92
C GLU A 106 -5.09 12.02 -6.00
N ARG A 107 -5.54 11.78 -4.77
CA ARG A 107 -4.82 10.99 -3.80
C ARG A 107 -5.54 9.67 -3.60
N TYR A 108 -4.76 8.60 -3.47
CA TYR A 108 -5.27 7.25 -3.31
C TYR A 108 -4.76 6.67 -2.01
N GLU A 109 -5.69 6.19 -1.19
CA GLU A 109 -5.32 5.44 0.01
C GLU A 109 -5.16 3.97 -0.36
N VAL A 110 -3.98 3.42 -0.08
CA VAL A 110 -3.69 2.02 -0.34
C VAL A 110 -3.40 1.32 0.98
N SER A 111 -4.10 0.25 1.22
CA SER A 111 -3.99 -0.54 2.44
C SER A 111 -3.42 -1.92 2.11
N LYS A 112 -2.51 -2.39 2.96
CA LYS A 112 -1.93 -3.74 2.83
C LYS A 112 -1.76 -4.35 4.20
N THR A 113 -2.03 -5.65 4.31
CA THR A 113 -1.80 -6.40 5.54
C THR A 113 -0.68 -7.40 5.31
N VAL A 114 0.31 -7.37 6.18
CA VAL A 114 1.44 -8.31 6.17
C VAL A 114 1.18 -9.38 7.21
N ASN A 115 1.16 -10.62 6.78
CA ASN A 115 0.95 -11.78 7.65
C ASN A 115 2.29 -12.19 8.29
N VAL A 116 2.54 -11.65 9.46
CA VAL A 116 3.81 -11.90 10.17
C VAL A 116 3.79 -13.15 11.07
#